data_37060a1b07f66d869fe0104f417fc365
#
_entry.id   37060a1b07f66d869fe0104f417fc365
#
_cell.length_a   1.000
_cell.length_b   1.000
_cell.length_c   1.000
_cell.angle_alpha   90.00
_cell.angle_beta   90.00
_cell.angle_gamma   90.00
#
_symmetry.space_group_name_H-M   'P 1'
#
loop_
_entity.id
_entity.type
_entity.pdbx_description
1 polymer ?
#
loop_
_entity_poly.entity_id
_entity_poly.type
_entity_poly.pdbx_seq_one_letter_code
_entity_poly.pdbx_strand_id
1 'polypeptide(L)'
;RGLTASYAGKTYLAGNQTLMTEEKVDLTSAQADFQNLTADGQTPIFLAEDGKLIGLFGVADQVKEDSADMVTALHQMGKEVIMLTGDNDQTAQAIAQKVGIKRVISQVLPQEKSRVISDLQAEGKSVIMVGDGINDAPALATADIGIAMGSGTDIAMESADMVLMKPNLMDVVKALKISQVTITTIKENLFWAFIYNILSIPVAMGVLHL
;
A
#
# COMPACT_ATOMS: atom_id res chain seq x y z
N ARG A 1 -11.21 1.85 -15.72
CA ARG A 1 -12.31 2.29 -16.57
C ARG A 1 -13.25 1.13 -16.86
N GLY A 2 -12.95 0.15 -17.72
CA GLY A 2 -13.83 -1.00 -17.94
C GLY A 2 -13.64 -1.70 -19.28
N LEU A 3 -14.63 -2.52 -19.62
CA LEU A 3 -14.64 -3.39 -20.80
C LEU A 3 -15.86 -3.08 -21.66
N THR A 4 -15.68 -3.20 -22.99
CA THR A 4 -16.76 -3.17 -23.97
C THR A 4 -16.79 -4.49 -24.71
N ALA A 5 -17.97 -5.09 -24.85
CA ALA A 5 -18.17 -6.34 -25.57
C ALA A 5 -19.38 -6.25 -26.47
N SER A 6 -19.36 -6.98 -27.60
CA SER A 6 -20.53 -7.13 -28.48
C SER A 6 -20.97 -8.60 -28.49
N TYR A 7 -22.25 -8.84 -28.22
CA TYR A 7 -22.84 -10.16 -28.25
C TYR A 7 -24.27 -10.11 -28.81
N ALA A 8 -24.59 -11.02 -29.71
CA ALA A 8 -25.92 -11.12 -30.35
C ALA A 8 -26.44 -9.79 -30.95
N GLY A 9 -25.54 -8.96 -31.54
CA GLY A 9 -25.89 -7.68 -32.14
C GLY A 9 -26.10 -6.53 -31.14
N LYS A 10 -25.85 -6.73 -29.86
CA LYS A 10 -25.95 -5.75 -28.80
C LYS A 10 -24.56 -5.39 -28.26
N THR A 11 -24.41 -4.16 -27.79
CA THR A 11 -23.19 -3.66 -27.16
C THR A 11 -23.36 -3.64 -25.65
N TYR A 12 -22.41 -4.29 -24.94
CA TYR A 12 -22.35 -4.34 -23.50
C TYR A 12 -21.16 -3.53 -22.97
N LEU A 13 -21.39 -2.74 -21.95
CA LEU A 13 -20.38 -1.98 -21.23
C LEU A 13 -20.34 -2.46 -19.78
N ALA A 14 -19.17 -2.79 -19.28
CA ALA A 14 -18.96 -3.11 -17.85
C ALA A 14 -17.81 -2.25 -17.33
N GLY A 15 -18.04 -1.44 -16.31
CA GLY A 15 -16.98 -0.58 -15.78
C GLY A 15 -17.42 0.40 -14.70
N ASN A 16 -16.53 1.34 -14.40
CA ASN A 16 -16.75 2.35 -13.39
C ASN A 16 -17.66 3.50 -13.87
N GLN A 17 -18.04 4.40 -12.96
CA GLN A 17 -18.87 5.56 -13.24
C GLN A 17 -18.30 6.44 -14.36
N THR A 18 -16.97 6.61 -14.44
CA THR A 18 -16.30 7.41 -15.46
C THR A 18 -16.58 6.87 -16.87
N LEU A 19 -16.43 5.55 -17.06
CA LEU A 19 -16.74 4.91 -18.34
C LEU A 19 -18.21 5.14 -18.74
N MET A 20 -19.14 4.95 -17.80
CA MET A 20 -20.57 5.15 -18.08
C MET A 20 -20.90 6.59 -18.46
N THR A 21 -20.24 7.56 -17.83
CA THR A 21 -20.40 8.98 -18.15
C THR A 21 -19.82 9.31 -19.53
N GLU A 22 -18.66 8.79 -19.88
CA GLU A 22 -18.04 8.94 -21.19
C GLU A 22 -18.95 8.38 -22.32
N GLU A 23 -19.61 7.25 -22.05
CA GLU A 23 -20.53 6.57 -22.96
C GLU A 23 -21.99 7.08 -22.84
N LYS A 24 -22.23 8.15 -22.07
CA LYS A 24 -23.53 8.83 -21.88
C LYS A 24 -24.65 7.92 -21.37
N VAL A 25 -24.32 6.92 -20.55
CA VAL A 25 -25.30 6.06 -19.88
C VAL A 25 -25.93 6.84 -18.72
N ASP A 26 -27.26 6.85 -18.65
CA ASP A 26 -27.97 7.46 -17.50
C ASP A 26 -27.86 6.58 -16.26
N LEU A 27 -27.27 7.12 -15.20
CA LEU A 27 -27.05 6.45 -13.91
C LEU A 27 -28.03 6.89 -12.80
N THR A 28 -29.00 7.74 -13.12
CA THR A 28 -29.90 8.36 -12.13
C THR A 28 -30.62 7.31 -11.28
N SER A 29 -31.06 6.22 -11.91
CA SER A 29 -31.79 5.14 -11.22
C SER A 29 -30.95 4.32 -10.25
N ALA A 30 -29.62 4.32 -10.40
CA ALA A 30 -28.71 3.54 -9.55
C ALA A 30 -27.96 4.40 -8.51
N GLN A 31 -28.26 5.69 -8.41
CA GLN A 31 -27.52 6.61 -7.53
C GLN A 31 -27.57 6.20 -6.05
N ALA A 32 -28.74 5.75 -5.57
CA ALA A 32 -28.90 5.32 -4.19
C ALA A 32 -28.11 4.02 -3.91
N ASP A 33 -28.22 3.05 -4.81
CA ASP A 33 -27.48 1.78 -4.68
C ASP A 33 -25.98 2.00 -4.79
N PHE A 34 -25.54 2.89 -5.67
CA PHE A 34 -24.12 3.30 -5.77
C PHE A 34 -23.62 3.86 -4.43
N GLN A 35 -24.38 4.77 -3.80
CA GLN A 35 -24.01 5.34 -2.50
C GLN A 35 -23.96 4.28 -1.39
N ASN A 36 -24.90 3.36 -1.38
CA ASN A 36 -24.92 2.26 -0.39
C ASN A 36 -23.70 1.34 -0.56
N LEU A 37 -23.41 0.90 -1.77
CA LEU A 37 -22.27 0.03 -2.05
C LEU A 37 -20.93 0.71 -1.67
N THR A 38 -20.77 1.99 -2.01
CA THR A 38 -19.56 2.74 -1.66
C THR A 38 -19.42 2.98 -0.16
N ALA A 39 -20.53 3.24 0.55
CA ALA A 39 -20.53 3.39 2.01
C ALA A 39 -20.12 2.09 2.72
N ASP A 40 -20.46 0.93 2.12
CA ASP A 40 -20.04 -0.39 2.62
C ASP A 40 -18.58 -0.73 2.26
N GLY A 41 -17.87 0.15 1.53
CA GLY A 41 -16.49 -0.06 1.10
C GLY A 41 -16.36 -0.99 -0.10
N GLN A 42 -17.44 -1.14 -0.89
CA GLN A 42 -17.45 -1.92 -2.11
C GLN A 42 -17.09 -1.03 -3.32
N THR A 43 -16.40 -1.58 -4.30
CA THR A 43 -16.14 -0.91 -5.58
C THR A 43 -17.30 -1.20 -6.54
N PRO A 44 -18.10 -0.17 -6.91
CA PRO A 44 -19.25 -0.37 -7.80
C PRO A 44 -18.82 -0.58 -9.24
N ILE A 45 -19.36 -1.61 -9.89
CA ILE A 45 -19.22 -1.90 -11.32
C ILE A 45 -20.61 -1.81 -11.96
N PHE A 46 -20.77 -0.90 -12.91
CA PHE A 46 -21.96 -0.73 -13.69
C PHE A 46 -21.95 -1.66 -14.90
N LEU A 47 -23.12 -2.19 -15.27
CA LEU A 47 -23.34 -2.94 -16.49
C LEU A 47 -24.41 -2.22 -17.31
N ALA A 48 -24.11 -1.94 -18.58
CA ALA A 48 -25.06 -1.34 -19.51
C ALA A 48 -25.18 -2.17 -20.80
N GLU A 49 -26.36 -2.18 -21.41
CA GLU A 49 -26.68 -2.77 -22.72
C GLU A 49 -27.21 -1.67 -23.62
N ASP A 50 -26.62 -1.49 -24.80
CA ASP A 50 -27.02 -0.49 -25.82
C ASP A 50 -27.25 0.91 -25.20
N GLY A 51 -26.35 1.35 -24.30
CA GLY A 51 -26.43 2.65 -23.65
C GLY A 51 -27.43 2.75 -22.50
N LYS A 52 -28.09 1.65 -22.10
CA LYS A 52 -29.01 1.60 -20.96
C LYS A 52 -28.41 0.84 -19.80
N LEU A 53 -28.49 1.39 -18.60
CA LEU A 53 -28.07 0.69 -17.40
C LEU A 53 -28.97 -0.53 -17.14
N ILE A 54 -28.36 -1.70 -17.01
CA ILE A 54 -29.06 -2.98 -16.73
C ILE A 54 -28.68 -3.59 -15.40
N GLY A 55 -27.59 -3.11 -14.76
CA GLY A 55 -27.20 -3.62 -13.44
C GLY A 55 -26.06 -2.83 -12.81
N LEU A 56 -25.96 -3.00 -11.48
CA LEU A 56 -24.89 -2.47 -10.64
C LEU A 56 -24.44 -3.59 -9.71
N PHE A 57 -23.13 -3.83 -9.66
CA PHE A 57 -22.52 -4.85 -8.81
C PHE A 57 -21.54 -4.18 -7.85
N GLY A 58 -21.55 -4.58 -6.59
CA GLY A 58 -20.51 -4.23 -5.63
C GLY A 58 -19.44 -5.33 -5.59
N VAL A 59 -18.20 -4.97 -5.86
CA VAL A 59 -17.04 -5.83 -5.64
C VAL A 59 -16.39 -5.40 -4.34
N ALA A 60 -16.32 -6.28 -3.35
CA ALA A 60 -15.62 -6.03 -2.11
C ALA A 60 -14.34 -6.84 -2.08
N ASP A 61 -13.21 -6.16 -2.02
CA ASP A 61 -12.01 -6.78 -1.49
C ASP A 61 -12.19 -6.88 0.02
N GLN A 62 -12.11 -8.10 0.54
CA GLN A 62 -12.17 -8.28 1.98
C GLN A 62 -10.92 -7.68 2.61
N VAL A 63 -11.11 -6.69 3.47
CA VAL A 63 -10.04 -6.20 4.33
C VAL A 63 -9.52 -7.39 5.15
N LYS A 64 -8.22 -7.67 5.07
CA LYS A 64 -7.60 -8.75 5.83
C LYS A 64 -7.82 -8.50 7.32
N GLU A 65 -8.14 -9.56 8.07
CA GLU A 65 -8.46 -9.47 9.50
C GLU A 65 -7.36 -8.80 10.33
N ASP A 66 -6.10 -8.98 9.93
CA ASP A 66 -4.91 -8.43 10.59
C ASP A 66 -4.58 -6.98 10.21
N SER A 67 -5.34 -6.35 9.29
CA SER A 67 -5.04 -5.00 8.79
C SER A 67 -5.14 -3.93 9.88
N ALA A 68 -6.18 -3.95 10.69
CA ALA A 68 -6.35 -2.98 11.78
C ALA A 68 -5.29 -3.13 12.87
N ASP A 69 -4.93 -4.37 13.19
CA ASP A 69 -3.87 -4.68 14.17
C ASP A 69 -2.50 -4.21 13.66
N MET A 70 -2.20 -4.42 12.37
CA MET A 70 -0.98 -3.92 11.74
C MET A 70 -0.91 -2.38 11.81
N VAL A 71 -1.97 -1.68 11.41
CA VAL A 71 -2.03 -0.21 11.45
C VAL A 71 -1.80 0.31 12.86
N THR A 72 -2.47 -0.30 13.84
CA THR A 72 -2.30 0.04 15.27
C THR A 72 -0.86 -0.16 15.73
N ALA A 73 -0.26 -1.29 15.39
CA ALA A 73 1.13 -1.60 15.77
C ALA A 73 2.13 -0.64 15.12
N LEU A 74 1.92 -0.25 13.85
CA LEU A 74 2.78 0.74 13.17
C LEU A 74 2.64 2.13 13.79
N HIS A 75 1.44 2.56 14.16
CA HIS A 75 1.22 3.81 14.90
C HIS A 75 1.94 3.81 16.26
N GLN A 76 1.90 2.70 17.01
CA GLN A 76 2.66 2.54 18.27
C GLN A 76 4.17 2.62 18.07
N MET A 77 4.67 2.25 16.87
CA MET A 77 6.07 2.42 16.48
C MET A 77 6.39 3.84 15.97
N GLY A 78 5.45 4.80 16.07
CA GLY A 78 5.61 6.17 15.60
C GLY A 78 5.62 6.31 14.07
N LYS A 79 5.03 5.34 13.35
CA LYS A 79 4.93 5.39 11.89
C LYS A 79 3.60 5.98 11.45
N GLU A 80 3.63 6.88 10.45
CA GLU A 80 2.44 7.29 9.72
C GLU A 80 2.09 6.20 8.71
N VAL A 81 0.83 5.78 8.69
CA VAL A 81 0.32 4.82 7.71
C VAL A 81 -0.54 5.56 6.69
N ILE A 82 -0.22 5.40 5.41
CA ILE A 82 -0.92 6.05 4.28
C ILE A 82 -1.48 4.95 3.40
N MET A 83 -2.76 5.04 3.06
CA MET A 83 -3.38 4.17 2.06
C MET A 83 -3.21 4.78 0.68
N LEU A 84 -2.62 4.03 -0.25
CA LEU A 84 -2.46 4.40 -1.65
C LEU A 84 -3.23 3.41 -2.53
N THR A 85 -4.30 3.87 -3.18
CA THR A 85 -5.22 3.00 -3.93
C THR A 85 -5.70 3.63 -5.24
N GLY A 86 -6.04 2.79 -6.21
CA GLY A 86 -6.73 3.18 -7.44
C GLY A 86 -8.25 3.30 -7.29
N ASP A 87 -8.82 2.91 -6.14
CA ASP A 87 -10.25 2.99 -5.87
C ASP A 87 -10.75 4.42 -5.82
N ASN A 88 -12.08 4.59 -5.93
CA ASN A 88 -12.70 5.88 -5.72
C ASN A 88 -12.56 6.34 -4.25
N ASP A 89 -12.65 7.65 -4.05
CA ASP A 89 -12.39 8.26 -2.74
C ASP A 89 -13.34 7.74 -1.64
N GLN A 90 -14.62 7.55 -1.93
CA GLN A 90 -15.60 7.09 -0.94
C GLN A 90 -15.30 5.67 -0.46
N THR A 91 -15.00 4.74 -1.38
CA THR A 91 -14.59 3.37 -1.03
C THR A 91 -13.29 3.37 -0.24
N ALA A 92 -12.29 4.12 -0.68
CA ALA A 92 -10.99 4.22 -0.03
C ALA A 92 -11.10 4.78 1.40
N GLN A 93 -11.89 5.84 1.61
CA GLN A 93 -12.16 6.41 2.93
C GLN A 93 -12.90 5.42 3.85
N ALA A 94 -13.91 4.70 3.33
CA ALA A 94 -14.65 3.70 4.10
C ALA A 94 -13.72 2.56 4.58
N ILE A 95 -12.84 2.08 3.72
CA ILE A 95 -11.85 1.05 4.07
C ILE A 95 -10.84 1.61 5.10
N ALA A 96 -10.29 2.79 4.85
CA ALA A 96 -9.31 3.42 5.72
C ALA A 96 -9.88 3.63 7.14
N GLN A 97 -11.13 4.05 7.26
CA GLN A 97 -11.81 4.21 8.55
C GLN A 97 -11.93 2.87 9.29
N LYS A 98 -12.28 1.78 8.60
CA LYS A 98 -12.38 0.44 9.19
C LYS A 98 -11.06 -0.05 9.78
N VAL A 99 -9.92 0.30 9.17
CA VAL A 99 -8.58 -0.14 9.61
C VAL A 99 -7.81 0.92 10.42
N GLY A 100 -8.36 2.11 10.61
CA GLY A 100 -7.75 3.18 11.42
C GLY A 100 -6.69 4.01 10.69
N ILE A 101 -6.69 4.03 9.35
CA ILE A 101 -5.81 4.88 8.54
C ILE A 101 -6.43 6.27 8.38
N LYS A 102 -5.63 7.32 8.61
CA LYS A 102 -6.10 8.72 8.56
C LYS A 102 -5.80 9.41 7.22
N ARG A 103 -4.71 9.05 6.56
CA ARG A 103 -4.31 9.65 5.29
C ARG A 103 -4.54 8.67 4.15
N VAL A 104 -5.36 9.08 3.19
CA VAL A 104 -5.71 8.29 2.00
C VAL A 104 -5.34 9.08 0.77
N ILE A 105 -4.75 8.40 -0.20
CA ILE A 105 -4.48 8.90 -1.56
C ILE A 105 -5.18 7.92 -2.50
N SER A 106 -6.33 8.33 -2.98
CA SER A 106 -7.25 7.54 -3.80
C SER A 106 -7.14 7.90 -5.29
N GLN A 107 -7.79 7.12 -6.16
CA GLN A 107 -7.87 7.34 -7.62
C GLN A 107 -6.51 7.43 -8.32
N VAL A 108 -5.49 6.81 -7.77
CA VAL A 108 -4.13 6.83 -8.30
C VAL A 108 -3.97 5.74 -9.36
N LEU A 109 -3.61 6.15 -10.58
CA LEU A 109 -3.31 5.19 -11.64
C LEU A 109 -2.01 4.42 -11.32
N PRO A 110 -1.85 3.18 -11.80
CA PRO A 110 -0.67 2.37 -11.52
C PRO A 110 0.65 3.09 -11.82
N GLN A 111 0.73 3.81 -12.96
CA GLN A 111 1.91 4.57 -13.38
C GLN A 111 2.17 5.83 -12.53
N GLU A 112 1.21 6.29 -11.74
CA GLU A 112 1.33 7.47 -10.89
C GLU A 112 1.75 7.13 -9.47
N LYS A 113 1.66 5.85 -9.05
CA LYS A 113 2.03 5.43 -7.70
C LYS A 113 3.48 5.77 -7.35
N SER A 114 4.43 5.58 -8.27
CA SER A 114 5.83 5.95 -8.07
C SER A 114 6.02 7.46 -7.85
N ARG A 115 5.25 8.30 -8.56
CA ARG A 115 5.27 9.74 -8.35
C ARG A 115 4.79 10.13 -6.95
N VAL A 116 3.70 9.50 -6.46
CA VAL A 116 3.22 9.73 -5.09
C VAL A 116 4.31 9.40 -4.07
N ILE A 117 5.04 8.31 -4.25
CA ILE A 117 6.18 7.97 -3.39
C ILE A 117 7.25 9.07 -3.42
N SER A 118 7.64 9.53 -4.63
CA SER A 118 8.61 10.62 -4.78
C SER A 118 8.15 11.94 -4.14
N ASP A 119 6.87 12.26 -4.24
CA ASP A 119 6.30 13.47 -3.62
C ASP A 119 6.37 13.37 -2.08
N LEU A 120 6.09 12.20 -1.48
CA LEU A 120 6.25 11.95 -0.05
C LEU A 120 7.72 12.05 0.40
N GLN A 121 8.66 11.55 -0.40
CA GLN A 121 10.10 11.69 -0.14
C GLN A 121 10.53 13.15 -0.21
N ALA A 122 9.99 13.94 -1.15
CA ALA A 122 10.24 15.38 -1.25
C ALA A 122 9.69 16.17 -0.04
N GLU A 123 8.66 15.64 0.66
CA GLU A 123 8.21 16.17 1.97
C GLU A 123 9.23 15.88 3.11
N GLY A 124 10.36 15.24 2.83
CA GLY A 124 11.38 14.83 3.81
C GLY A 124 11.04 13.55 4.58
N LYS A 125 10.12 12.73 4.07
CA LYS A 125 9.74 11.45 4.69
C LYS A 125 10.60 10.32 4.15
N SER A 126 10.97 9.37 5.02
CA SER A 126 11.46 8.06 4.58
C SER A 126 10.26 7.15 4.36
N VAL A 127 10.11 6.65 3.15
CA VAL A 127 8.93 5.94 2.68
C VAL A 127 9.20 4.45 2.57
N ILE A 128 8.36 3.65 3.23
CA ILE A 128 8.30 2.20 3.03
C ILE A 128 7.05 1.92 2.20
N MET A 129 7.21 1.35 1.01
CA MET A 129 6.11 0.90 0.17
C MET A 129 5.85 -0.58 0.40
N VAL A 130 4.60 -0.94 0.65
CA VAL A 130 4.16 -2.34 0.77
C VAL A 130 3.15 -2.61 -0.33
N GLY A 131 3.40 -3.61 -1.16
CA GLY A 131 2.54 -3.96 -2.28
C GLY A 131 2.61 -5.44 -2.63
N ASP A 132 1.67 -5.93 -3.44
CA ASP A 132 1.56 -7.36 -3.81
C ASP A 132 1.46 -7.58 -5.32
N GLY A 133 1.32 -6.55 -6.12
CA GLY A 133 1.03 -6.64 -7.54
C GLY A 133 2.12 -6.14 -8.49
N ILE A 134 2.02 -6.58 -9.75
CA ILE A 134 2.84 -6.08 -10.87
C ILE A 134 2.75 -4.55 -10.98
N ASN A 135 1.57 -4.01 -10.71
CA ASN A 135 1.27 -2.58 -10.79
C ASN A 135 1.99 -1.74 -9.72
N ASP A 136 2.51 -2.38 -8.68
CA ASP A 136 3.22 -1.74 -7.57
C ASP A 136 4.74 -1.76 -7.75
N ALA A 137 5.27 -2.55 -8.68
CA ALA A 137 6.70 -2.70 -8.92
C ALA A 137 7.45 -1.35 -9.10
N PRO A 138 6.97 -0.38 -9.90
CA PRO A 138 7.62 0.92 -9.99
C PRO A 138 7.60 1.71 -8.67
N ALA A 139 6.55 1.60 -7.86
CA ALA A 139 6.44 2.27 -6.57
C ALA A 139 7.33 1.59 -5.51
N LEU A 140 7.41 0.26 -5.52
CA LEU A 140 8.33 -0.52 -4.66
C LEU A 140 9.77 -0.12 -4.91
N ALA A 141 10.19 -0.04 -6.18
CA ALA A 141 11.54 0.35 -6.57
C ALA A 141 11.87 1.84 -6.29
N THR A 142 10.85 2.71 -6.19
CA THR A 142 11.04 4.15 -5.93
C THR A 142 11.14 4.46 -4.44
N ALA A 143 10.50 3.66 -3.58
CA ALA A 143 10.51 3.86 -2.14
C ALA A 143 11.92 3.71 -1.54
N ASP A 144 12.15 4.26 -0.35
CA ASP A 144 13.42 4.02 0.38
C ASP A 144 13.55 2.55 0.81
N ILE A 145 12.42 1.88 1.02
CA ILE A 145 12.33 0.42 1.21
C ILE A 145 11.06 -0.07 0.52
N GLY A 146 11.20 -0.98 -0.44
CA GLY A 146 10.11 -1.71 -1.06
C GLY A 146 9.89 -3.06 -0.38
N ILE A 147 8.67 -3.38 0.03
CA ILE A 147 8.30 -4.66 0.62
C ILE A 147 7.24 -5.33 -0.26
N ALA A 148 7.58 -6.44 -0.92
CA ALA A 148 6.62 -7.24 -1.66
C ALA A 148 5.97 -8.29 -0.76
N MET A 149 4.64 -8.48 -0.93
CA MET A 149 3.86 -9.48 -0.17
C MET A 149 3.79 -10.81 -0.93
N GLY A 150 3.93 -11.89 -0.21
CA GLY A 150 4.25 -13.27 -0.54
C GLY A 150 3.59 -14.04 -1.67
N SER A 151 2.56 -13.53 -2.33
CA SER A 151 2.05 -14.09 -3.58
C SER A 151 2.28 -13.15 -4.75
N GLY A 152 3.16 -12.16 -4.54
CA GLY A 152 3.54 -11.20 -5.55
C GLY A 152 4.08 -11.90 -6.79
N THR A 153 3.89 -11.29 -7.94
CA THR A 153 4.48 -11.76 -9.19
C THR A 153 6.01 -11.66 -9.11
N ASP A 154 6.71 -12.46 -9.90
CA ASP A 154 8.16 -12.45 -9.98
C ASP A 154 8.69 -11.01 -10.17
N ILE A 155 8.00 -10.19 -10.95
CA ILE A 155 8.36 -8.79 -11.20
C ILE A 155 8.29 -7.93 -9.93
N ALA A 156 7.25 -8.11 -9.10
CA ALA A 156 7.14 -7.36 -7.84
C ALA A 156 8.22 -7.81 -6.84
N MET A 157 8.55 -9.10 -6.82
CA MET A 157 9.61 -9.64 -5.98
C MET A 157 11.01 -9.14 -6.39
N GLU A 158 11.28 -9.03 -7.70
CA GLU A 158 12.55 -8.48 -8.21
C GLU A 158 12.70 -6.96 -7.95
N SER A 159 11.59 -6.24 -7.81
CA SER A 159 11.57 -4.78 -7.60
C SER A 159 11.59 -4.37 -6.13
N ALA A 160 11.48 -5.31 -5.19
CA ALA A 160 11.40 -5.05 -3.77
C ALA A 160 12.72 -5.36 -3.06
N ASP A 161 13.07 -4.57 -2.03
CA ASP A 161 14.22 -4.83 -1.16
C ASP A 161 13.97 -6.00 -0.21
N MET A 162 12.70 -6.26 0.09
CA MET A 162 12.27 -7.34 1.00
C MET A 162 11.05 -8.05 0.45
N VAL A 163 11.03 -9.38 0.56
CA VAL A 163 9.88 -10.22 0.19
C VAL A 163 9.37 -10.95 1.42
N LEU A 164 8.10 -10.73 1.74
CA LEU A 164 7.41 -11.46 2.80
C LEU A 164 6.68 -12.66 2.20
N MET A 165 7.15 -13.87 2.49
CA MET A 165 6.68 -15.11 1.85
C MET A 165 5.23 -15.49 2.19
N LYS A 166 4.65 -14.91 3.23
CA LYS A 166 3.27 -15.13 3.63
C LYS A 166 2.44 -13.86 3.43
N PRO A 167 1.18 -13.97 3.02
CA PRO A 167 0.29 -12.81 2.85
C PRO A 167 -0.25 -12.30 4.20
N ASN A 168 0.60 -12.21 5.21
CA ASN A 168 0.26 -11.75 6.57
C ASN A 168 0.84 -10.35 6.77
N LEU A 169 -0.03 -9.35 6.96
CA LEU A 169 0.37 -7.95 7.11
C LEU A 169 1.15 -7.71 8.42
N MET A 170 0.92 -8.51 9.47
CA MET A 170 1.70 -8.42 10.70
C MET A 170 3.18 -8.79 10.51
N ASP A 171 3.54 -9.46 9.43
CA ASP A 171 4.94 -9.76 9.14
C ASP A 171 5.73 -8.50 8.72
N VAL A 172 5.06 -7.46 8.21
CA VAL A 172 5.66 -6.11 8.03
C VAL A 172 6.11 -5.55 9.37
N VAL A 173 5.24 -5.61 10.39
CA VAL A 173 5.55 -5.14 11.76
C VAL A 173 6.72 -5.91 12.36
N LYS A 174 6.73 -7.25 12.18
CA LYS A 174 7.83 -8.10 12.66
C LYS A 174 9.15 -7.76 11.97
N ALA A 175 9.15 -7.58 10.65
CA ALA A 175 10.33 -7.20 9.88
C ALA A 175 10.92 -5.87 10.38
N LEU A 176 10.08 -4.86 10.61
CA LEU A 176 10.53 -3.57 11.14
C LEU A 176 11.09 -3.70 12.57
N LYS A 177 10.46 -4.49 13.43
CA LYS A 177 10.97 -4.73 14.79
C LYS A 177 12.33 -5.44 14.77
N ILE A 178 12.49 -6.47 13.93
CA ILE A 178 13.76 -7.19 13.78
C ILE A 178 14.85 -6.21 13.29
N SER A 179 14.55 -5.38 12.29
CA SER A 179 15.48 -4.36 11.79
C SER A 179 15.92 -3.40 12.90
N GLN A 180 14.98 -2.89 13.71
CA GLN A 180 15.30 -2.01 14.85
C GLN A 180 16.23 -2.67 15.87
N VAL A 181 15.94 -3.91 16.27
CA VAL A 181 16.78 -4.66 17.21
C VAL A 181 18.16 -4.89 16.61
N THR A 182 18.24 -5.29 15.34
CA THR A 182 19.51 -5.54 14.66
C THR A 182 20.38 -4.27 14.63
N ILE A 183 19.81 -3.12 14.25
CA ILE A 183 20.54 -1.85 14.24
C ILE A 183 21.01 -1.46 15.64
N THR A 184 20.19 -1.67 16.66
CA THR A 184 20.58 -1.39 18.05
C THR A 184 21.76 -2.27 18.46
N THR A 185 21.69 -3.58 18.20
CA THR A 185 22.79 -4.52 18.50
C THR A 185 24.08 -4.15 17.77
N ILE A 186 23.98 -3.74 16.49
CA ILE A 186 25.16 -3.27 15.71
C ILE A 186 25.79 -2.04 16.40
N LYS A 187 24.97 -1.05 16.78
CA LYS A 187 25.46 0.16 17.47
C LYS A 187 26.13 -0.17 18.81
N GLU A 188 25.54 -1.06 19.59
CA GLU A 188 26.12 -1.51 20.86
C GLU A 188 27.45 -2.23 20.63
N ASN A 189 27.53 -3.14 19.67
CA ASN A 189 28.77 -3.85 19.35
C ASN A 189 29.88 -2.88 18.90
N LEU A 190 29.57 -1.92 18.04
CA LEU A 190 30.51 -0.88 17.61
C LEU A 190 30.97 -0.02 18.79
N PHE A 191 30.06 0.40 19.66
CA PHE A 191 30.37 1.17 20.86
C PHE A 191 31.38 0.44 21.74
N TRP A 192 31.13 -0.84 22.05
CA TRP A 192 32.05 -1.63 22.86
C TRP A 192 33.39 -1.86 22.18
N ALA A 193 33.40 -2.09 20.87
CA ALA A 193 34.65 -2.23 20.10
C ALA A 193 35.49 -0.94 20.15
N PHE A 194 34.86 0.22 20.00
CA PHE A 194 35.59 1.50 20.10
C PHE A 194 36.09 1.79 21.52
N ILE A 195 35.28 1.58 22.54
CA ILE A 195 35.69 1.78 23.94
C ILE A 195 36.86 0.88 24.29
N TYR A 196 36.77 -0.42 23.91
CA TYR A 196 37.88 -1.35 24.15
C TYR A 196 39.18 -0.83 23.54
N ASN A 197 39.17 -0.38 22.29
CA ASN A 197 40.36 0.17 21.63
C ASN A 197 40.85 1.49 22.28
N ILE A 198 39.94 2.41 22.65
CA ILE A 198 40.28 3.68 23.30
C ILE A 198 40.97 3.42 24.68
N LEU A 199 40.55 2.42 25.39
CA LEU A 199 41.15 2.09 26.69
C LEU A 199 42.42 1.25 26.57
N SER A 200 42.45 0.26 25.65
CA SER A 200 43.59 -0.67 25.58
C SER A 200 44.82 -0.08 24.89
N ILE A 201 44.65 0.80 23.87
CA ILE A 201 45.77 1.41 23.15
C ILE A 201 46.65 2.26 24.10
N PRO A 202 46.10 3.24 24.88
CA PRO A 202 46.93 4.00 25.84
C PRO A 202 47.62 3.13 26.88
N VAL A 203 46.93 2.09 27.35
CA VAL A 203 47.55 1.14 28.30
C VAL A 203 48.71 0.39 27.64
N ALA A 204 48.55 -0.10 26.42
CA ALA A 204 49.60 -0.76 25.66
C ALA A 204 50.77 0.18 25.31
N MET A 205 50.52 1.47 25.12
CA MET A 205 51.54 2.50 24.91
C MET A 205 52.29 2.89 26.21
N GLY A 206 51.96 2.29 27.34
CA GLY A 206 52.66 2.55 28.60
C GLY A 206 52.23 3.81 29.37
N VAL A 207 51.09 4.41 29.02
CA VAL A 207 50.57 5.63 29.68
C VAL A 207 50.32 5.39 31.20
N LEU A 208 50.13 4.14 31.62
CA LEU A 208 49.98 3.74 33.04
C LEU A 208 51.29 3.22 33.63
N HIS A 209 52.41 3.27 32.92
CA HIS A 209 53.72 2.92 33.44
C HIS A 209 54.30 4.18 34.12
N LEU A 210 53.97 4.36 35.38
CA LEU A 210 54.64 5.22 36.31
C LEU A 210 55.75 4.47 37.01
#